data_8c8ad12fa4e9d789f05d40fef4b4d851
#
_entry.id   8c8ad12fa4e9d789f05d40fef4b4d851
#
_cell.length_a   1.000
_cell.length_b   1.000
_cell.length_c   1.000
_cell.angle_alpha   90.00
_cell.angle_beta   90.00
_cell.angle_gamma   90.00
#
_symmetry.space_group_name_H-M   'P 1'
#
loop_
_entity.id
_entity.type
_entity.pdbx_description
1 polymer ?
#
loop_
_entity_poly.entity_id
_entity_poly.type
_entity_poly.pdbx_seq_one_letter_code
_entity_poly.pdbx_strand_id
1 'polypeptide(L)'
;MEDREPTNKIVPIRQHMQTKGGQMTRLGNLLLQPVVPSEPPPEGLYWTCSTCGPIEPLFVPFGNGRWIRRSCACERAAREAKEQAEWLAAWKVQQKHRTFAWLGRGWEEEHGIDEKTFDTFVRARQPKAYLKAVKFAHDPQGNLIFHGGYGTGKTHLAAAICAALREKGIASLFASATKLFAAYSDKMNNHEDHWSIIKQAISTPVFVLDDVDKARHTPAREEMFSLIFDERAKTRRPTVLSTNKLDDLAAYIGAANASRLMIGLEVAEMVGRDYREEL
;
A
#
# COMPACT_ATOMS: atom_id res chain seq x y z
N MET A 1 31.78 -7.22 19.54
CA MET A 1 32.09 -6.18 18.57
C MET A 1 32.34 -6.90 17.25
N GLU A 2 31.31 -7.12 16.49
CA GLU A 2 31.42 -7.63 15.11
C GLU A 2 30.30 -6.94 14.33
N ASP A 3 30.74 -6.05 13.46
CA ASP A 3 29.91 -5.29 12.52
C ASP A 3 29.30 -6.26 11.49
N ARG A 4 27.98 -6.36 11.44
CA ARG A 4 27.26 -7.03 10.34
C ARG A 4 26.68 -5.98 9.41
N GLU A 5 27.40 -5.74 8.30
CA GLU A 5 26.87 -5.06 7.14
C GLU A 5 25.62 -5.77 6.57
N PRO A 6 24.60 -5.04 6.13
CA PRO A 6 23.47 -5.64 5.43
C PRO A 6 23.86 -5.93 3.97
N THR A 7 24.14 -7.17 3.65
CA THR A 7 24.31 -7.63 2.26
C THR A 7 22.99 -7.58 1.52
N ASN A 8 22.79 -6.55 0.73
CA ASN A 8 21.73 -6.41 -0.24
C ASN A 8 22.01 -7.32 -1.45
N LYS A 9 21.62 -8.60 -1.36
CA LYS A 9 21.69 -9.54 -2.48
C LYS A 9 20.52 -9.27 -3.43
N ILE A 10 20.80 -8.55 -4.50
CA ILE A 10 19.96 -8.52 -5.70
C ILE A 10 19.95 -9.94 -6.28
N VAL A 11 18.83 -10.63 -6.14
CA VAL A 11 18.61 -11.94 -6.76
C VAL A 11 18.31 -11.70 -8.25
N PRO A 12 19.10 -12.25 -9.19
CA PRO A 12 18.80 -12.14 -10.62
C PRO A 12 17.52 -12.92 -10.93
N ILE A 13 16.62 -12.31 -11.69
CA ILE A 13 15.43 -12.96 -12.26
C ILE A 13 15.93 -13.98 -13.34
N ARG A 14 16.36 -15.14 -12.87
CA ARG A 14 16.61 -16.33 -13.70
C ARG A 14 16.33 -17.57 -12.88
N GLN A 15 15.04 -17.88 -12.69
CA GLN A 15 14.59 -19.24 -12.36
C GLN A 15 13.06 -19.23 -12.15
N HIS A 16 12.31 -19.20 -13.24
CA HIS A 16 10.98 -19.81 -13.30
C HIS A 16 10.63 -20.10 -14.76
N MET A 17 11.36 -21.07 -15.31
CA MET A 17 10.90 -21.88 -16.43
C MET A 17 11.30 -23.31 -16.12
N GLN A 18 10.54 -24.01 -15.30
CA GLN A 18 10.55 -25.46 -15.28
C GLN A 18 9.43 -25.97 -16.20
N THR A 19 9.88 -26.52 -17.25
CA THR A 19 9.29 -27.22 -18.36
C THR A 19 8.44 -28.40 -17.93
N LYS A 20 7.24 -28.48 -18.49
CA LYS A 20 6.57 -29.76 -18.73
C LYS A 20 7.13 -30.34 -20.02
N GLY A 21 7.43 -31.65 -19.99
CA GLY A 21 8.15 -32.39 -21.00
C GLY A 21 7.67 -32.20 -22.42
N GLY A 22 8.63 -31.85 -23.26
CA GLY A 22 8.56 -31.91 -24.71
C GLY A 22 9.96 -32.25 -25.20
N GLN A 23 10.10 -33.25 -26.02
CA GLN A 23 11.34 -33.72 -26.61
C GLN A 23 12.08 -32.58 -27.29
N MET A 24 13.28 -32.25 -26.78
CA MET A 24 14.23 -31.40 -27.48
C MET A 24 14.80 -32.15 -28.67
N THR A 25 14.32 -31.87 -29.86
CA THR A 25 15.03 -32.17 -31.08
C THR A 25 16.34 -31.37 -31.07
N ARG A 26 17.46 -32.07 -31.14
CA ARG A 26 18.78 -31.49 -31.34
C ARG A 26 18.78 -30.69 -32.65
N LEU A 27 18.67 -29.38 -32.56
CA LEU A 27 19.14 -28.47 -33.62
C LEU A 27 20.65 -28.43 -33.54
N GLY A 28 21.27 -28.84 -34.66
CA GLY A 28 22.68 -29.08 -34.76
C GLY A 28 23.56 -27.92 -34.28
N ASN A 29 24.76 -28.25 -33.83
CA ASN A 29 25.87 -27.39 -33.47
C ASN A 29 26.22 -26.39 -34.62
N LEU A 30 25.43 -25.36 -34.83
CA LEU A 30 25.92 -24.14 -35.46
C LEU A 30 26.56 -23.31 -34.32
N LEU A 31 27.83 -23.54 -34.07
CA LEU A 31 28.72 -22.59 -33.45
C LEU A 31 28.74 -21.38 -34.37
N LEU A 32 27.85 -20.41 -34.15
CA LEU A 32 27.96 -19.10 -34.76
C LEU A 32 29.28 -18.52 -34.27
N GLN A 33 30.30 -18.56 -35.15
CA GLN A 33 31.56 -17.91 -34.87
C GLN A 33 31.25 -16.42 -34.61
N PRO A 34 31.80 -15.82 -33.55
CA PRO A 34 31.57 -14.41 -33.31
C PRO A 34 32.07 -13.60 -34.50
N VAL A 35 31.21 -12.77 -35.07
CA VAL A 35 31.60 -11.86 -36.14
C VAL A 35 32.63 -10.89 -35.56
N VAL A 36 33.84 -10.89 -36.12
CA VAL A 36 34.91 -9.96 -35.74
C VAL A 36 34.75 -8.71 -36.60
N PRO A 37 34.85 -7.50 -36.02
CA PRO A 37 34.74 -6.28 -36.82
C PRO A 37 35.86 -6.21 -37.84
N SER A 38 35.51 -6.06 -39.10
CA SER A 38 36.47 -5.87 -40.21
C SER A 38 36.88 -4.42 -40.41
N GLU A 39 36.13 -3.50 -39.84
CA GLU A 39 36.32 -2.06 -39.93
C GLU A 39 36.32 -1.40 -38.55
N PRO A 40 37.08 -0.30 -38.37
CA PRO A 40 37.04 0.47 -37.13
C PRO A 40 35.65 1.09 -36.91
N PRO A 41 35.32 1.45 -35.65
CA PRO A 41 34.04 2.12 -35.36
C PRO A 41 33.94 3.45 -36.12
N PRO A 42 32.75 3.80 -36.65
CA PRO A 42 32.49 5.11 -37.23
C PRO A 42 32.81 6.24 -36.24
N GLU A 43 33.43 7.32 -36.69
CA GLU A 43 33.83 8.47 -35.84
C GLU A 43 32.65 9.05 -35.03
N GLY A 44 31.45 9.09 -35.58
CA GLY A 44 30.25 9.60 -34.91
C GLY A 44 29.75 8.77 -33.71
N LEU A 45 30.36 7.61 -33.45
CA LEU A 45 30.02 6.78 -32.28
C LEU A 45 30.93 7.03 -31.07
N TYR A 46 32.04 7.73 -31.24
CA TYR A 46 32.89 8.19 -30.15
C TYR A 46 32.30 9.43 -29.51
N TRP A 47 32.35 9.50 -28.19
CA TRP A 47 31.93 10.68 -27.47
C TRP A 47 32.63 10.78 -26.11
N THR A 48 32.65 11.99 -25.56
CA THR A 48 33.27 12.24 -24.27
C THR A 48 32.19 12.66 -23.26
N CYS A 49 32.10 11.93 -22.17
CA CYS A 49 31.28 12.31 -21.05
C CYS A 49 32.07 13.27 -20.13
N SER A 50 31.46 14.35 -19.68
CA SER A 50 32.10 15.31 -18.77
C SER A 50 32.59 14.70 -17.46
N THR A 51 31.94 13.62 -16.99
CA THR A 51 32.25 12.95 -15.72
C THR A 51 33.08 11.68 -15.91
N CYS A 52 32.77 10.86 -16.94
CA CYS A 52 33.40 9.55 -17.15
C CYS A 52 34.56 9.58 -18.10
N GLY A 53 34.81 10.71 -18.81
CA GLY A 53 35.83 10.82 -19.83
C GLY A 53 35.42 10.23 -21.18
N PRO A 54 36.40 9.89 -22.06
CA PRO A 54 36.16 9.31 -23.40
C PRO A 54 35.42 7.97 -23.28
N ILE A 55 34.44 7.77 -24.14
CA ILE A 55 33.65 6.53 -24.20
C ILE A 55 33.83 5.92 -25.60
N GLU A 56 34.35 4.71 -25.60
CA GLU A 56 34.57 3.95 -26.83
C GLU A 56 33.29 3.22 -27.28
N PRO A 57 33.04 3.12 -28.59
CA PRO A 57 31.96 2.32 -29.13
C PRO A 57 32.07 0.84 -28.77
N LEU A 58 30.92 0.15 -28.75
CA LEU A 58 30.85 -1.29 -28.51
C LEU A 58 30.47 -2.02 -29.81
N PHE A 59 31.21 -3.04 -30.15
CA PHE A 59 30.84 -3.94 -31.25
C PHE A 59 29.89 -5.03 -30.73
N VAL A 60 28.73 -5.18 -31.38
CA VAL A 60 27.78 -6.23 -31.12
C VAL A 60 27.88 -7.33 -32.16
N PRO A 61 28.43 -8.51 -31.82
CA PRO A 61 28.79 -9.55 -32.79
C PRO A 61 27.63 -10.42 -33.27
N PHE A 62 26.37 -10.06 -32.93
CA PHE A 62 25.18 -10.83 -33.31
C PHE A 62 24.54 -10.28 -34.59
N GLY A 63 23.94 -11.18 -35.39
CA GLY A 63 23.41 -10.84 -36.71
C GLY A 63 24.53 -10.51 -37.69
N ASN A 64 24.44 -9.37 -38.38
CA ASN A 64 25.46 -8.92 -39.33
C ASN A 64 26.67 -8.22 -38.66
N GLY A 65 26.70 -8.18 -37.32
CA GLY A 65 27.67 -7.41 -36.56
C GLY A 65 27.52 -5.89 -36.76
N ARG A 66 27.55 -5.13 -35.71
CA ARG A 66 27.46 -3.65 -35.82
C ARG A 66 28.13 -2.96 -34.66
N TRP A 67 28.64 -1.77 -34.91
CA TRP A 67 29.06 -0.85 -33.89
C TRP A 67 27.89 -0.06 -33.31
N ILE A 68 27.87 0.11 -32.01
CA ILE A 68 26.86 0.92 -31.32
C ILE A 68 27.54 1.91 -30.38
N ARG A 69 26.92 3.07 -30.17
CA ARG A 69 27.31 4.02 -29.14
C ARG A 69 27.12 3.39 -27.76
N ARG A 70 28.19 3.33 -27.00
CA ARG A 70 28.15 2.83 -25.63
C ARG A 70 27.70 3.95 -24.65
N SER A 71 26.75 3.70 -23.78
CA SER A 71 26.42 4.63 -22.72
C SER A 71 27.45 4.57 -21.59
N CYS A 72 27.80 5.71 -21.02
CA CYS A 72 28.67 5.78 -19.84
C CYS A 72 27.95 5.35 -18.55
N ALA A 73 28.70 5.20 -17.45
CA ALA A 73 28.13 4.81 -16.17
C ALA A 73 27.11 5.83 -15.64
N CYS A 74 27.39 7.13 -15.81
CA CYS A 74 26.47 8.18 -15.35
C CYS A 74 25.20 8.29 -16.18
N GLU A 75 25.23 8.07 -17.52
CA GLU A 75 24.02 7.97 -18.34
C GLU A 75 23.15 6.78 -17.94
N ARG A 76 23.79 5.64 -17.67
CA ARG A 76 23.05 4.45 -17.19
C ARG A 76 22.42 4.69 -15.85
N ALA A 77 23.18 5.22 -14.88
CA ALA A 77 22.67 5.54 -13.56
C ALA A 77 21.52 6.56 -13.60
N ALA A 78 21.62 7.60 -14.44
CA ALA A 78 20.57 8.59 -14.61
C ALA A 78 19.29 7.98 -15.23
N ARG A 79 19.44 7.07 -16.22
CA ARG A 79 18.32 6.37 -16.82
C ARG A 79 17.65 5.42 -15.80
N GLU A 80 18.43 4.63 -15.08
CA GLU A 80 17.92 3.73 -14.03
C GLU A 80 17.20 4.50 -12.93
N ALA A 81 17.75 5.64 -12.48
CA ALA A 81 17.11 6.49 -11.49
C ALA A 81 15.79 7.08 -12.01
N LYS A 82 15.74 7.47 -13.31
CA LYS A 82 14.50 7.95 -13.92
C LYS A 82 13.45 6.85 -14.03
N GLU A 83 13.82 5.68 -14.53
CA GLU A 83 12.95 4.51 -14.64
C GLU A 83 12.41 4.10 -13.25
N GLN A 84 13.28 4.12 -12.24
CA GLN A 84 12.89 3.81 -10.86
C GLN A 84 11.93 4.87 -10.28
N ALA A 85 12.15 6.15 -10.57
CA ALA A 85 11.25 7.23 -10.15
C ALA A 85 9.89 7.14 -10.84
N GLU A 86 9.86 6.85 -12.16
CA GLU A 86 8.62 6.64 -12.91
C GLU A 86 7.86 5.41 -12.42
N TRP A 87 8.57 4.29 -12.17
CA TRP A 87 7.97 3.10 -11.58
C TRP A 87 7.38 3.39 -10.19
N LEU A 88 8.12 4.09 -9.33
CA LEU A 88 7.65 4.47 -8.00
C LEU A 88 6.43 5.39 -8.05
N ALA A 89 6.41 6.33 -8.99
CA ALA A 89 5.26 7.21 -9.22
C ALA A 89 4.03 6.42 -9.69
N ALA A 90 4.20 5.53 -10.67
CA ALA A 90 3.13 4.65 -11.15
C ALA A 90 2.64 3.69 -10.06
N TRP A 91 3.55 3.14 -9.27
CA TRP A 91 3.22 2.28 -8.13
C TRP A 91 2.41 3.04 -7.06
N LYS A 92 2.79 4.28 -6.71
CA LYS A 92 2.03 5.14 -5.79
C LYS A 92 0.61 5.42 -6.30
N VAL A 93 0.46 5.74 -7.59
CA VAL A 93 -0.85 5.94 -8.22
C VAL A 93 -1.69 4.66 -8.15
N GLN A 94 -1.10 3.52 -8.48
CA GLN A 94 -1.78 2.23 -8.41
C GLN A 94 -2.19 1.87 -6.98
N GLN A 95 -1.35 2.15 -5.98
CA GLN A 95 -1.69 1.96 -4.57
C GLN A 95 -2.83 2.90 -4.14
N LYS A 96 -2.82 4.15 -4.59
CA LYS A 96 -3.93 5.10 -4.36
C LYS A 96 -5.26 4.50 -4.82
N HIS A 97 -5.31 3.96 -6.03
CA HIS A 97 -6.53 3.31 -6.55
C HIS A 97 -6.88 2.01 -5.80
N ARG A 98 -5.90 1.20 -5.38
CA ARG A 98 -6.17 -0.04 -4.63
C ARG A 98 -6.70 0.23 -3.23
N THR A 99 -6.29 1.31 -2.58
CA THR A 99 -6.67 1.62 -1.19
C THR A 99 -8.16 1.94 -1.04
N PHE A 100 -8.81 2.44 -2.12
CA PHE A 100 -10.22 2.85 -2.09
C PHE A 100 -11.10 2.14 -3.13
N ALA A 101 -10.52 1.35 -4.04
CA ALA A 101 -11.19 0.88 -5.25
C ALA A 101 -12.39 -0.05 -5.02
N TRP A 102 -12.47 -0.76 -3.90
CA TRP A 102 -13.53 -1.75 -3.70
C TRP A 102 -14.77 -1.21 -2.94
N LEU A 103 -14.67 -0.05 -2.33
CA LEU A 103 -15.83 0.60 -1.71
C LEU A 103 -16.73 1.30 -2.74
N GLY A 104 -16.32 1.31 -4.00
CA GLY A 104 -17.03 1.91 -5.14
C GLY A 104 -16.57 3.35 -5.41
N ARG A 105 -16.49 3.71 -6.72
CA ARG A 105 -16.31 5.10 -7.13
C ARG A 105 -17.49 5.90 -6.60
N GLY A 106 -17.24 7.03 -5.96
CA GLY A 106 -18.27 7.90 -5.40
C GLY A 106 -18.35 7.89 -3.88
N TRP A 107 -17.89 6.83 -3.19
CA TRP A 107 -17.88 6.86 -1.73
C TRP A 107 -16.86 7.86 -1.17
N GLU A 108 -15.70 7.99 -1.81
CA GLU A 108 -14.66 8.98 -1.47
C GLU A 108 -15.16 10.40 -1.70
N GLU A 109 -15.81 10.64 -2.84
CA GLU A 109 -16.42 11.92 -3.20
C GLU A 109 -17.57 12.27 -2.26
N GLU A 110 -18.47 11.32 -1.98
CA GLU A 110 -19.64 11.50 -1.11
C GLU A 110 -19.25 11.90 0.33
N HIS A 111 -18.08 11.45 0.82
CA HIS A 111 -17.63 11.72 2.20
C HIS A 111 -16.46 12.69 2.28
N GLY A 112 -15.98 13.22 1.16
CA GLY A 112 -14.84 14.14 1.12
C GLY A 112 -13.60 13.56 1.84
N ILE A 113 -13.34 12.26 1.66
CA ILE A 113 -12.24 11.59 2.37
C ILE A 113 -10.88 12.13 1.91
N ASP A 114 -10.73 12.42 0.62
CA ASP A 114 -9.48 12.97 0.08
C ASP A 114 -9.16 14.38 0.60
N GLU A 115 -10.16 15.12 1.05
CA GLU A 115 -10.00 16.46 1.64
C GLU A 115 -9.67 16.40 3.14
N LYS A 116 -9.86 15.25 3.79
CA LYS A 116 -9.62 15.06 5.22
C LYS A 116 -8.16 14.68 5.48
N THR A 117 -7.32 15.69 5.59
CA THR A 117 -5.89 15.54 5.89
C THR A 117 -5.55 16.08 7.27
N PHE A 118 -4.32 15.86 7.74
CA PHE A 118 -3.83 16.50 8.97
C PHE A 118 -3.75 18.03 8.84
N ASP A 119 -3.53 18.56 7.64
CA ASP A 119 -3.43 20.01 7.38
C ASP A 119 -4.80 20.70 7.43
N THR A 120 -5.86 19.99 7.02
CA THR A 120 -7.23 20.52 7.05
C THR A 120 -7.92 20.31 8.40
N PHE A 121 -7.29 19.58 9.32
CA PHE A 121 -7.83 19.36 10.67
C PHE A 121 -7.51 20.51 11.63
N VAL A 122 -8.51 21.04 12.31
CA VAL A 122 -8.33 22.09 13.32
C VAL A 122 -7.74 21.49 14.60
N ARG A 123 -6.40 21.41 14.67
CA ARG A 123 -5.64 20.77 15.75
C ARG A 123 -6.04 21.26 17.15
N ALA A 124 -6.34 22.55 17.33
CA ALA A 124 -6.70 23.12 18.62
C ALA A 124 -7.95 22.51 19.24
N ARG A 125 -8.84 21.92 18.42
CA ARG A 125 -10.08 21.29 18.88
C ARG A 125 -9.82 19.96 19.59
N GLN A 126 -8.84 19.17 19.12
CA GLN A 126 -8.53 17.83 19.64
C GLN A 126 -7.01 17.57 19.69
N PRO A 127 -6.24 18.34 20.48
CA PRO A 127 -4.77 18.30 20.40
C PRO A 127 -4.19 16.93 20.77
N LYS A 128 -4.76 16.26 21.76
CA LYS A 128 -4.30 14.93 22.20
C LYS A 128 -4.59 13.85 21.16
N ALA A 129 -5.80 13.83 20.61
CA ALA A 129 -6.20 12.86 19.58
C ALA A 129 -5.41 13.10 18.27
N TYR A 130 -5.18 14.35 17.90
CA TYR A 130 -4.34 14.73 16.78
C TYR A 130 -2.92 14.18 16.91
N LEU A 131 -2.28 14.37 18.07
CA LEU A 131 -0.91 13.85 18.31
C LEU A 131 -0.84 12.32 18.23
N LYS A 132 -1.83 11.63 18.76
CA LYS A 132 -1.92 10.15 18.64
C LYS A 132 -2.10 9.71 17.19
N ALA A 133 -2.95 10.40 16.42
CA ALA A 133 -3.14 10.12 15.01
C ALA A 133 -1.86 10.32 14.19
N VAL A 134 -1.14 11.43 14.41
CA VAL A 134 0.15 11.72 13.74
C VAL A 134 1.20 10.68 14.12
N LYS A 135 1.33 10.34 15.40
CA LYS A 135 2.24 9.29 15.88
C LYS A 135 1.95 7.95 15.20
N PHE A 136 0.69 7.53 15.16
CA PHE A 136 0.28 6.30 14.51
C PHE A 136 0.55 6.33 13.01
N ALA A 137 0.27 7.43 12.32
CA ALA A 137 0.57 7.57 10.88
C ALA A 137 2.08 7.59 10.60
N HIS A 138 2.91 8.00 11.59
CA HIS A 138 4.37 7.96 11.47
C HIS A 138 4.90 6.54 11.58
N ASP A 139 4.44 5.79 12.56
CA ASP A 139 4.83 4.41 12.85
C ASP A 139 3.58 3.59 13.24
N PRO A 140 2.89 2.98 12.26
CA PRO A 140 1.64 2.29 12.48
C PRO A 140 1.87 0.96 13.19
N GLN A 141 1.74 0.95 14.51
CA GLN A 141 1.85 -0.25 15.35
C GLN A 141 0.67 -0.34 16.33
N GLY A 142 0.25 -1.56 16.64
CA GLY A 142 -0.87 -1.80 17.54
C GLY A 142 -2.21 -1.33 16.97
N ASN A 143 -3.15 -1.02 17.86
CA ASN A 143 -4.48 -0.57 17.48
C ASN A 143 -4.75 0.83 18.01
N LEU A 144 -5.55 1.63 17.29
CA LEU A 144 -5.95 2.97 17.71
C LEU A 144 -7.47 3.10 17.65
N ILE A 145 -8.08 3.55 18.73
CA ILE A 145 -9.53 3.83 18.76
C ILE A 145 -9.76 5.31 19.01
N PHE A 146 -10.47 5.96 18.07
CA PHE A 146 -11.05 7.28 18.29
C PHE A 146 -12.46 7.12 18.87
N HIS A 147 -12.73 7.69 20.03
CA HIS A 147 -14.07 7.68 20.61
C HIS A 147 -14.49 9.04 21.09
N GLY A 148 -15.81 9.28 21.15
CA GLY A 148 -16.39 10.54 21.61
C GLY A 148 -17.65 10.92 20.84
N GLY A 149 -18.26 12.05 21.19
CA GLY A 149 -19.51 12.52 20.62
C GLY A 149 -19.52 12.68 19.10
N TYR A 150 -20.71 12.95 18.55
CA TYR A 150 -20.88 13.24 17.12
C TYR A 150 -20.12 14.52 16.74
N GLY A 151 -19.68 14.61 15.48
CA GLY A 151 -19.03 15.80 14.91
C GLY A 151 -17.70 16.21 15.53
N THR A 152 -17.10 15.42 16.43
CA THR A 152 -15.81 15.74 17.08
C THR A 152 -14.58 15.56 16.17
N GLY A 153 -14.75 15.03 14.95
CA GLY A 153 -13.67 14.87 13.97
C GLY A 153 -13.02 13.49 13.92
N LYS A 154 -13.62 12.44 14.50
CA LYS A 154 -13.09 11.06 14.47
C LYS A 154 -12.82 10.56 13.06
N THR A 155 -13.83 10.63 12.19
CA THR A 155 -13.71 10.26 10.75
C THR A 155 -12.62 11.06 10.06
N HIS A 156 -12.47 12.37 10.38
CA HIS A 156 -11.45 13.22 9.80
C HIS A 156 -10.04 12.72 10.17
N LEU A 157 -9.75 12.48 11.45
CA LEU A 157 -8.44 11.97 11.86
C LEU A 157 -8.16 10.56 11.33
N ALA A 158 -9.18 9.70 11.28
CA ALA A 158 -9.05 8.37 10.69
C ALA A 158 -8.71 8.42 9.19
N ALA A 159 -9.35 9.32 8.43
CA ALA A 159 -9.04 9.57 7.03
C ALA A 159 -7.66 10.22 6.83
N ALA A 160 -7.29 11.17 7.69
CA ALA A 160 -5.98 11.83 7.66
C ALA A 160 -4.82 10.85 7.87
N ILE A 161 -5.01 9.82 8.71
CA ILE A 161 -4.05 8.71 8.83
C ILE A 161 -3.87 8.02 7.49
N CYS A 162 -4.96 7.66 6.79
CA CYS A 162 -4.89 7.02 5.48
C CYS A 162 -4.18 7.90 4.44
N ALA A 163 -4.47 9.20 4.43
CA ALA A 163 -3.81 10.17 3.53
C ALA A 163 -2.29 10.20 3.77
N ALA A 164 -1.86 10.32 5.03
CA ALA A 164 -0.44 10.35 5.39
C ALA A 164 0.28 9.01 5.11
N LEU A 165 -0.38 7.87 5.33
CA LEU A 165 0.17 6.55 4.98
C LEU A 165 0.34 6.40 3.47
N ARG A 166 -0.61 6.92 2.69
CA ARG A 166 -0.56 6.92 1.22
C ARG A 166 0.65 7.69 0.70
N GLU A 167 0.94 8.85 1.28
CA GLU A 167 2.12 9.64 0.93
C GLU A 167 3.43 8.87 1.18
N LYS A 168 3.46 8.04 2.22
CA LYS A 168 4.58 7.15 2.54
C LYS A 168 4.61 5.87 1.69
N GLY A 169 3.62 5.65 0.82
CA GLY A 169 3.49 4.42 0.04
C GLY A 169 3.03 3.22 0.86
N ILE A 170 2.46 3.42 2.05
CA ILE A 170 1.90 2.35 2.88
C ILE A 170 0.42 2.19 2.53
N ALA A 171 0.04 0.99 2.10
CA ALA A 171 -1.35 0.70 1.77
C ALA A 171 -2.22 0.72 3.03
N SER A 172 -3.35 1.41 2.94
CA SER A 172 -4.38 1.43 3.98
C SER A 172 -5.76 1.26 3.35
N LEU A 173 -6.67 0.62 4.09
CA LEU A 173 -8.05 0.44 3.68
C LEU A 173 -8.95 1.19 4.66
N PHE A 174 -9.68 2.19 4.15
CA PHE A 174 -10.70 2.90 4.93
C PHE A 174 -12.09 2.37 4.58
N ALA A 175 -12.86 1.98 5.58
CA ALA A 175 -14.22 1.51 5.41
C ALA A 175 -15.13 2.02 6.54
N SER A 176 -16.35 2.45 6.22
CA SER A 176 -17.36 2.55 7.26
C SER A 176 -17.91 1.16 7.57
N ALA A 177 -18.15 0.87 8.83
CA ALA A 177 -18.64 -0.45 9.26
C ALA A 177 -19.96 -0.84 8.59
N THR A 178 -20.85 0.12 8.36
CA THR A 178 -22.13 -0.10 7.68
C THR A 178 -21.95 -0.46 6.22
N LYS A 179 -21.10 0.29 5.47
CA LYS A 179 -20.88 0.06 4.04
C LYS A 179 -20.07 -1.22 3.80
N LEU A 180 -19.11 -1.52 4.67
CA LEU A 180 -18.35 -2.77 4.61
C LEU A 180 -19.29 -3.98 4.70
N PHE A 181 -20.19 -3.97 5.69
CA PHE A 181 -21.14 -5.05 5.88
C PHE A 181 -22.18 -5.11 4.74
N ALA A 182 -22.65 -3.97 4.25
CA ALA A 182 -23.57 -3.93 3.11
C ALA A 182 -22.93 -4.55 1.87
N ALA A 183 -21.72 -4.18 1.52
CA ALA A 183 -21.00 -4.76 0.38
C ALA A 183 -20.72 -6.27 0.56
N TYR A 184 -20.39 -6.71 1.77
CA TYR A 184 -20.24 -8.13 2.08
C TYR A 184 -21.55 -8.90 1.92
N SER A 185 -22.67 -8.38 2.45
CA SER A 185 -23.97 -9.00 2.38
C SER A 185 -24.54 -9.04 0.96
N ASP A 186 -24.33 -7.97 0.20
CA ASP A 186 -24.75 -7.89 -1.20
C ASP A 186 -24.08 -8.97 -2.05
N LYS A 187 -22.75 -9.09 -1.95
CA LYS A 187 -22.01 -10.15 -2.64
C LYS A 187 -22.43 -11.55 -2.20
N MET A 188 -22.68 -11.76 -0.91
CA MET A 188 -23.13 -13.04 -0.38
C MET A 188 -24.52 -13.41 -0.95
N ASN A 189 -25.45 -12.46 -0.98
CA ASN A 189 -26.82 -12.66 -1.48
C ASN A 189 -26.82 -12.92 -3.00
N ASN A 190 -25.92 -12.30 -3.75
CA ASN A 190 -25.79 -12.48 -5.20
C ASN A 190 -24.90 -13.68 -5.59
N HIS A 191 -24.46 -14.49 -4.63
CA HIS A 191 -23.53 -15.62 -4.85
C HIS A 191 -22.19 -15.21 -5.50
N GLU A 192 -21.75 -13.96 -5.26
CA GLU A 192 -20.46 -13.45 -5.70
C GLU A 192 -19.35 -13.73 -4.69
N ASP A 193 -18.09 -13.45 -5.05
CA ASP A 193 -16.94 -13.60 -4.18
C ASP A 193 -16.93 -12.54 -3.04
N HIS A 194 -17.70 -12.79 -1.99
CA HIS A 194 -17.69 -11.99 -0.77
C HIS A 194 -16.38 -12.14 0.05
N TRP A 195 -15.65 -13.23 -0.15
CA TRP A 195 -14.35 -13.45 0.49
C TRP A 195 -13.30 -12.44 0.06
N SER A 196 -13.43 -11.86 -1.13
CA SER A 196 -12.53 -10.81 -1.61
C SER A 196 -12.51 -9.60 -0.69
N ILE A 197 -13.63 -9.23 -0.08
CA ILE A 197 -13.76 -8.13 0.89
C ILE A 197 -13.01 -8.45 2.17
N ILE A 198 -13.23 -9.65 2.72
CA ILE A 198 -12.54 -10.12 3.93
C ILE A 198 -11.03 -10.19 3.70
N LYS A 199 -10.60 -10.80 2.59
CA LYS A 199 -9.17 -10.90 2.24
C LYS A 199 -8.50 -9.55 2.13
N GLN A 200 -9.15 -8.54 1.54
CA GLN A 200 -8.62 -7.18 1.48
C GLN A 200 -8.46 -6.57 2.87
N ALA A 201 -9.50 -6.65 3.71
CA ALA A 201 -9.44 -6.13 5.07
C ALA A 201 -8.34 -6.82 5.91
N ILE A 202 -8.13 -8.12 5.72
CA ILE A 202 -7.06 -8.90 6.37
C ILE A 202 -5.69 -8.51 5.83
N SER A 203 -5.52 -8.47 4.50
CA SER A 203 -4.20 -8.36 3.86
C SER A 203 -3.62 -6.95 3.87
N THR A 204 -4.47 -5.92 3.94
CA THR A 204 -4.01 -4.53 3.93
C THR A 204 -3.16 -4.22 5.18
N PRO A 205 -2.00 -3.59 5.04
CA PRO A 205 -1.12 -3.24 6.16
C PRO A 205 -1.85 -2.51 7.27
N VAL A 206 -2.60 -1.45 6.98
CA VAL A 206 -3.40 -0.71 7.96
C VAL A 206 -4.88 -0.75 7.56
N PHE A 207 -5.74 -1.17 8.47
CA PHE A 207 -7.19 -1.19 8.28
C PHE A 207 -7.86 -0.14 9.15
N VAL A 208 -8.69 0.70 8.55
CA VAL A 208 -9.46 1.75 9.24
C VAL A 208 -10.94 1.43 9.11
N LEU A 209 -11.59 1.20 10.23
CA LEU A 209 -13.02 0.90 10.32
C LEU A 209 -13.74 2.03 11.06
N ASP A 210 -14.46 2.84 10.31
CA ASP A 210 -15.16 4.02 10.81
C ASP A 210 -16.59 3.70 11.26
N ASP A 211 -17.06 4.39 12.30
CA ASP A 211 -18.43 4.36 12.78
C ASP A 211 -18.96 2.94 13.13
N VAL A 212 -18.20 2.18 13.92
CA VAL A 212 -18.55 0.78 14.25
C VAL A 212 -19.86 0.62 15.00
N ASP A 213 -20.33 1.66 15.68
CA ASP A 213 -21.57 1.70 16.46
C ASP A 213 -22.83 2.03 15.64
N LYS A 214 -22.69 2.46 14.37
CA LYS A 214 -23.84 2.85 13.54
C LYS A 214 -24.63 1.70 12.94
N ALA A 215 -24.06 0.52 12.84
CA ALA A 215 -24.75 -0.61 12.25
C ALA A 215 -25.23 -1.59 13.34
N ARG A 216 -26.43 -2.17 13.11
CA ARG A 216 -26.99 -3.17 14.03
C ARG A 216 -26.08 -4.40 14.13
N HIS A 217 -25.92 -4.92 15.32
CA HIS A 217 -25.27 -6.22 15.53
C HIS A 217 -26.13 -7.34 14.91
N THR A 218 -25.52 -8.17 14.10
CA THR A 218 -26.11 -9.40 13.55
C THR A 218 -25.08 -10.51 13.59
N PRO A 219 -25.48 -11.80 13.70
CA PRO A 219 -24.54 -12.93 13.70
C PRO A 219 -23.61 -12.92 12.49
N ALA A 220 -24.11 -12.64 11.28
CA ALA A 220 -23.31 -12.57 10.06
C ALA A 220 -22.26 -11.44 10.10
N ARG A 221 -22.60 -10.30 10.70
CA ARG A 221 -21.66 -9.19 10.88
C ARG A 221 -20.57 -9.52 11.92
N GLU A 222 -20.96 -10.17 13.00
CA GLU A 222 -20.00 -10.62 14.01
C GLU A 222 -19.05 -11.66 13.44
N GLU A 223 -19.55 -12.60 12.64
CA GLU A 223 -18.73 -13.58 11.93
C GLU A 223 -17.73 -12.90 10.98
N MET A 224 -18.19 -11.95 10.14
CA MET A 224 -17.32 -11.18 9.26
C MET A 224 -16.21 -10.46 10.03
N PHE A 225 -16.56 -9.79 11.14
CA PHE A 225 -15.58 -9.11 11.99
C PHE A 225 -14.62 -10.10 12.66
N SER A 226 -15.12 -11.27 13.09
CA SER A 226 -14.28 -12.30 13.70
C SER A 226 -13.21 -12.81 12.73
N LEU A 227 -13.56 -13.04 11.48
CA LEU A 227 -12.61 -13.42 10.44
C LEU A 227 -11.54 -12.34 10.20
N ILE A 228 -11.94 -11.08 10.19
CA ILE A 228 -11.02 -9.96 9.97
C ILE A 228 -10.09 -9.73 11.17
N PHE A 229 -10.66 -9.57 12.36
CA PHE A 229 -9.89 -9.18 13.55
C PHE A 229 -9.03 -10.33 14.10
N ASP A 230 -9.47 -11.59 13.97
CA ASP A 230 -8.67 -12.74 14.38
C ASP A 230 -7.36 -12.84 13.56
N GLU A 231 -7.46 -12.75 12.23
CA GLU A 231 -6.29 -12.81 11.37
C GLU A 231 -5.38 -11.58 11.49
N ARG A 232 -5.96 -10.39 11.69
CA ARG A 232 -5.17 -9.17 11.90
C ARG A 232 -4.44 -9.21 13.24
N ALA A 233 -5.06 -9.71 14.31
CA ALA A 233 -4.42 -9.90 15.61
C ALA A 233 -3.28 -10.91 15.54
N LYS A 234 -3.47 -12.08 14.90
CA LYS A 234 -2.42 -13.10 14.69
C LYS A 234 -1.21 -12.54 13.93
N THR A 235 -1.46 -11.71 12.93
CA THR A 235 -0.40 -11.12 12.09
C THR A 235 0.09 -9.77 12.61
N ARG A 236 -0.41 -9.30 13.77
CA ARG A 236 -0.09 -8.00 14.39
C ARG A 236 -0.26 -6.81 13.44
N ARG A 237 -1.25 -6.87 12.55
CA ARG A 237 -1.53 -5.78 11.62
C ARG A 237 -2.34 -4.68 12.29
N PRO A 238 -1.88 -3.43 12.23
CA PRO A 238 -2.52 -2.29 12.87
C PRO A 238 -3.96 -2.06 12.39
N THR A 239 -4.84 -1.75 13.34
CA THR A 239 -6.23 -1.42 13.05
C THR A 239 -6.63 -0.12 13.74
N VAL A 240 -7.28 0.78 13.00
CA VAL A 240 -7.85 2.02 13.52
C VAL A 240 -9.38 1.87 13.53
N LEU A 241 -10.02 2.22 14.63
CA LEU A 241 -11.47 2.24 14.73
C LEU A 241 -11.99 3.62 15.14
N SER A 242 -13.21 3.95 14.76
CA SER A 242 -13.95 5.05 15.37
C SER A 242 -15.30 4.57 15.91
N THR A 243 -15.70 5.13 17.06
CA THR A 243 -16.98 4.84 17.71
C THR A 243 -17.46 6.05 18.51
N ASN A 244 -18.77 6.21 18.67
CA ASN A 244 -19.32 7.17 19.62
C ASN A 244 -19.48 6.56 21.02
N LYS A 245 -19.45 5.23 21.14
CA LYS A 245 -19.74 4.47 22.35
C LYS A 245 -18.67 3.41 22.60
N LEU A 246 -17.60 3.79 23.27
CA LEU A 246 -16.48 2.89 23.55
C LEU A 246 -16.87 1.75 24.50
N ASP A 247 -17.66 2.08 25.53
CA ASP A 247 -18.08 1.12 26.57
C ASP A 247 -18.94 -0.02 25.98
N ASP A 248 -19.68 0.28 24.91
CA ASP A 248 -20.54 -0.68 24.22
C ASP A 248 -19.81 -1.39 23.06
N LEU A 249 -18.49 -1.20 22.88
CA LEU A 249 -17.76 -1.72 21.72
C LEU A 249 -17.96 -3.22 21.52
N ALA A 250 -17.92 -3.99 22.61
CA ALA A 250 -18.15 -5.44 22.58
C ALA A 250 -19.55 -5.83 22.06
N ALA A 251 -20.55 -4.98 22.29
CA ALA A 251 -21.91 -5.20 21.79
C ALA A 251 -22.01 -4.97 20.26
N TYR A 252 -21.12 -4.17 19.67
CA TYR A 252 -21.12 -3.86 18.23
C TYR A 252 -20.27 -4.81 17.40
N ILE A 253 -19.14 -5.27 17.93
CA ILE A 253 -18.18 -6.08 17.18
C ILE A 253 -18.01 -7.51 17.72
N GLY A 254 -18.64 -7.84 18.86
CA GLY A 254 -18.46 -9.09 19.57
C GLY A 254 -17.36 -9.01 20.65
N ALA A 255 -17.58 -9.66 21.80
CA ALA A 255 -16.66 -9.60 22.95
C ALA A 255 -15.25 -10.13 22.62
N ALA A 256 -15.16 -11.23 21.86
CA ALA A 256 -13.90 -11.82 21.45
C ALA A 256 -13.09 -10.85 20.57
N ASN A 257 -13.74 -10.14 19.67
CA ASN A 257 -13.11 -9.17 18.76
C ASN A 257 -12.65 -7.92 19.53
N ALA A 258 -13.45 -7.43 20.47
CA ALA A 258 -13.06 -6.34 21.35
C ALA A 258 -11.80 -6.71 22.17
N SER A 259 -11.72 -7.94 22.69
CA SER A 259 -10.54 -8.44 23.41
C SER A 259 -9.29 -8.47 22.53
N ARG A 260 -9.40 -8.91 21.25
CA ARG A 260 -8.26 -8.92 20.31
C ARG A 260 -7.72 -7.52 20.01
N LEU A 261 -8.61 -6.53 19.96
CA LEU A 261 -8.22 -5.13 19.74
C LEU A 261 -7.46 -4.51 20.91
N MET A 262 -7.54 -5.09 22.12
CA MET A 262 -6.74 -4.62 23.27
C MET A 262 -5.24 -4.79 23.08
N ILE A 263 -4.79 -5.62 22.12
CA ILE A 263 -3.37 -5.85 21.87
C ILE A 263 -2.72 -4.56 21.32
N GLY A 264 -1.88 -3.93 22.14
CA GLY A 264 -1.22 -2.67 21.78
C GLY A 264 -2.17 -1.50 21.53
N LEU A 265 -3.33 -1.52 22.19
CA LEU A 265 -4.36 -0.49 22.02
C LEU A 265 -3.94 0.86 22.58
N GLU A 266 -4.07 1.89 21.77
CA GLU A 266 -4.10 3.30 22.18
C GLU A 266 -5.50 3.87 21.98
N VAL A 267 -6.03 4.54 22.99
CA VAL A 267 -7.37 5.14 22.94
C VAL A 267 -7.25 6.66 22.84
N ALA A 268 -7.89 7.26 21.85
CA ALA A 268 -7.95 8.68 21.63
C ALA A 268 -9.36 9.20 21.92
N GLU A 269 -9.56 9.73 23.12
CA GLU A 269 -10.81 10.38 23.49
C GLU A 269 -10.94 11.75 22.81
N MET A 270 -12.11 12.02 22.23
CA MET A 270 -12.44 13.26 21.53
C MET A 270 -13.67 13.90 22.15
N VAL A 271 -13.42 14.93 22.93
CA VAL A 271 -14.46 15.63 23.73
C VAL A 271 -14.79 16.97 23.08
N GLY A 272 -16.04 17.37 23.11
CA GLY A 272 -16.48 18.67 22.61
C GLY A 272 -17.85 18.60 21.95
N ARG A 273 -18.27 19.77 21.43
CA ARG A 273 -19.54 19.92 20.68
C ARG A 273 -19.44 19.34 19.28
N ASP A 274 -20.57 19.20 18.61
CA ASP A 274 -20.61 18.87 17.19
C ASP A 274 -20.11 20.08 16.34
N TYR A 275 -18.93 19.93 15.71
CA TYR A 275 -18.33 21.00 14.91
C TYR A 275 -19.00 21.21 13.55
N ARG A 276 -19.93 20.34 13.15
CA ARG A 276 -20.74 20.53 11.95
C ARG A 276 -21.77 21.62 12.09
N GLU A 277 -22.11 22.01 13.32
CA GLU A 277 -23.02 23.13 13.62
C GLU A 277 -22.35 24.50 13.42
N GLU A 278 -21.03 24.54 13.14
CA GLU A 278 -20.27 25.78 12.91
C GLU A 278 -20.01 26.04 11.40
N LEU A 279 -20.43 25.11 10.52
CA LEU A 279 -20.30 25.23 9.07
C LEU A 279 -21.59 25.76 8.46
#